data_306b9e9dcb555bd581c3b7273dbcc5c7
#
_entry.id   306b9e9dcb555bd581c3b7273dbcc5c7
#
_cell.length_a   1.000
_cell.length_b   1.000
_cell.length_c   1.000
_cell.angle_alpha   90.00
_cell.angle_beta   90.00
_cell.angle_gamma   90.00
#
_symmetry.space_group_name_H-M   'P 1'
#
loop_
_entity.id
_entity.type
_entity.pdbx_description
1 polymer ?
#
loop_
_entity_poly.entity_id
_entity_poly.type
_entity_poly.pdbx_seq_one_letter_code
_entity_poly.pdbx_strand_id
1 'polypeptide(L)'
;MGRMDGKVALVTGAARGMGRAHAVRLAEEGADILALDCPPDTGLPYPTATAEDLQITVKEVESFGRRIIAHEGDVRKQSSLDKLVAEGVKAFGGLDVAVANAGIWTVQPFADISEDEFSAVLDVNITGVWRTLKAVTPAMKERGGGSIVVTSSGNGVEGSPHYAHYVASKHGVIGVAKSAALEFGQYGIRVNILLPGPTDTPALDWQGGYDLCSGKGPGQGVKEDLEGAKYWSVLRDVGLLPPRAMSEAVLWLASDDSRWTTGLEMLVDGGHMLMPGLNMAKMAADQQQ
;
A
#
# COMPACT_ATOMS: atom_id res chain seq x y z
N MET A 1 24.89 9.76 -5.13
CA MET A 1 23.62 10.44 -5.39
C MET A 1 22.55 9.36 -5.45
N GLY A 2 21.55 9.45 -4.58
CA GLY A 2 20.45 8.48 -4.54
C GLY A 2 19.49 8.70 -5.73
N ARG A 3 18.70 7.68 -6.07
CA ARG A 3 17.71 7.74 -7.17
C ARG A 3 16.60 8.78 -6.95
N MET A 4 16.44 9.25 -5.72
CA MET A 4 15.41 10.19 -5.29
C MET A 4 15.98 11.52 -4.79
N ASP A 5 17.26 11.80 -5.06
CA ASP A 5 17.88 13.07 -4.61
C ASP A 5 17.12 14.29 -5.12
N GLY A 6 16.76 15.19 -4.19
CA GLY A 6 16.02 16.42 -4.49
C GLY A 6 14.55 16.24 -4.87
N LYS A 7 14.01 15.02 -4.73
CA LYS A 7 12.60 14.71 -4.94
C LYS A 7 11.81 14.86 -3.65
N VAL A 8 10.51 15.13 -3.79
CA VAL A 8 9.54 15.17 -2.69
C VAL A 8 8.51 14.08 -2.93
N ALA A 9 8.29 13.22 -1.94
CA ALA A 9 7.38 12.09 -2.03
C ALA A 9 6.28 12.15 -0.96
N LEU A 10 5.02 12.01 -1.37
CA LEU A 10 3.89 11.84 -0.46
C LEU A 10 3.59 10.34 -0.30
N VAL A 11 3.39 9.90 0.94
CA VAL A 11 2.97 8.53 1.27
C VAL A 11 1.75 8.56 2.20
N THR A 12 0.67 7.90 1.80
CA THR A 12 -0.50 7.68 2.67
C THR A 12 -0.45 6.31 3.32
N GLY A 13 -0.98 6.17 4.55
CA GLY A 13 -0.80 4.97 5.36
C GLY A 13 0.65 4.80 5.83
N ALA A 14 1.32 5.92 6.16
CA ALA A 14 2.77 5.98 6.34
C ALA A 14 3.27 5.61 7.75
N ALA A 15 2.37 5.42 8.72
CA ALA A 15 2.77 5.23 10.12
C ALA A 15 3.36 3.84 10.39
N ARG A 16 2.99 2.81 9.63
CA ARG A 16 3.45 1.43 9.85
C ARG A 16 3.44 0.58 8.57
N GLY A 17 3.90 -0.66 8.68
CA GLY A 17 3.84 -1.65 7.60
C GLY A 17 4.49 -1.17 6.29
N MET A 18 3.82 -1.41 5.17
CA MET A 18 4.34 -1.04 3.85
C MET A 18 4.54 0.47 3.71
N GLY A 19 3.61 1.30 4.20
CA GLY A 19 3.71 2.75 4.04
C GLY A 19 4.92 3.33 4.76
N ARG A 20 5.24 2.89 5.99
CA ARG A 20 6.50 3.23 6.66
C ARG A 20 7.70 2.80 5.82
N ALA A 21 7.70 1.54 5.37
CA ALA A 21 8.80 1.03 4.58
C ALA A 21 9.00 1.80 3.25
N HIS A 22 7.91 2.28 2.62
CA HIS A 22 7.99 3.14 1.44
C HIS A 22 8.62 4.50 1.77
N ALA A 23 8.14 5.17 2.82
CA ALA A 23 8.65 6.47 3.25
C ALA A 23 10.15 6.40 3.56
N VAL A 24 10.55 5.41 4.35
CA VAL A 24 11.95 5.17 4.74
C VAL A 24 12.81 4.84 3.51
N ARG A 25 12.34 3.97 2.61
CA ARG A 25 13.10 3.58 1.43
C ARG A 25 13.34 4.72 0.46
N LEU A 26 12.31 5.56 0.27
CA LEU A 26 12.44 6.75 -0.57
C LEU A 26 13.39 7.78 0.08
N ALA A 27 13.37 7.93 1.40
CA ALA A 27 14.28 8.79 2.14
C ALA A 27 15.75 8.30 2.08
N GLU A 28 16.00 7.00 2.17
CA GLU A 28 17.33 6.40 1.96
C GLU A 28 17.93 6.80 0.61
N GLU A 29 17.09 6.96 -0.41
CA GLU A 29 17.51 7.35 -1.77
C GLU A 29 17.48 8.88 -2.00
N GLY A 30 17.20 9.67 -0.97
CA GLY A 30 17.35 11.11 -0.99
C GLY A 30 16.07 11.93 -1.08
N ALA A 31 14.88 11.32 -1.01
CA ALA A 31 13.62 12.06 -1.01
C ALA A 31 13.32 12.75 0.32
N ASP A 32 12.74 13.94 0.27
CA ASP A 32 11.98 14.51 1.39
C ASP A 32 10.55 13.96 1.40
N ILE A 33 9.95 13.77 2.57
CA ILE A 33 8.73 12.99 2.72
C ILE A 33 7.56 13.84 3.24
N LEU A 34 6.38 13.62 2.64
CA LEU A 34 5.08 14.01 3.19
C LEU A 34 4.34 12.74 3.61
N ALA A 35 3.97 12.63 4.88
CA ALA A 35 3.35 11.45 5.45
C ALA A 35 1.96 11.75 5.99
N LEU A 36 0.96 10.92 5.63
CA LEU A 36 -0.39 10.97 6.17
C LEU A 36 -0.79 9.62 6.73
N ASP A 37 -1.22 9.57 7.99
CA ASP A 37 -1.78 8.35 8.62
C ASP A 37 -2.53 8.71 9.91
N CYS A 38 -2.91 7.71 10.68
CA CYS A 38 -3.57 7.80 11.97
C CYS A 38 -4.95 8.44 11.89
N PRO A 39 -5.87 7.87 11.10
CA PRO A 39 -7.25 8.33 11.11
C PRO A 39 -7.87 8.07 12.48
N PRO A 40 -8.72 8.98 12.97
CA PRO A 40 -9.51 8.70 14.17
C PRO A 40 -10.39 7.49 13.91
N ASP A 41 -10.76 6.80 14.96
CA ASP A 41 -11.58 5.60 14.99
C ASP A 41 -12.17 5.13 13.66
N THR A 42 -11.73 3.97 13.18
CA THR A 42 -12.14 3.40 11.90
C THR A 42 -13.22 2.32 12.05
N GLY A 43 -13.58 1.93 13.29
CA GLY A 43 -14.50 0.82 13.56
C GLY A 43 -13.95 -0.55 13.12
N LEU A 44 -12.64 -0.67 12.87
CA LEU A 44 -12.02 -1.91 12.43
C LEU A 44 -11.86 -2.90 13.60
N PRO A 45 -11.91 -4.22 13.34
CA PRO A 45 -11.73 -5.25 14.36
C PRO A 45 -10.27 -5.42 14.81
N TYR A 46 -9.36 -4.58 14.36
CA TYR A 46 -7.94 -4.58 14.71
C TYR A 46 -7.43 -3.15 14.96
N PRO A 47 -6.36 -2.98 15.79
CA PRO A 47 -5.81 -1.67 16.07
C PRO A 47 -5.34 -0.96 14.78
N THR A 48 -5.72 0.30 14.62
CA THR A 48 -5.16 1.18 13.58
C THR A 48 -3.80 1.75 14.02
N ALA A 49 -3.13 2.47 13.12
CA ALA A 49 -1.88 3.14 13.44
C ALA A 49 -2.10 4.25 14.48
N THR A 50 -1.14 4.48 15.35
CA THR A 50 -1.13 5.51 16.36
C THR A 50 -0.23 6.69 15.99
N ALA A 51 -0.36 7.81 16.70
CA ALA A 51 0.55 8.96 16.57
C ALA A 51 2.01 8.55 16.86
N GLU A 52 2.23 7.65 17.83
CA GLU A 52 3.54 7.11 18.16
C GLU A 52 4.13 6.29 17.00
N ASP A 53 3.30 5.51 16.30
CA ASP A 53 3.72 4.80 15.10
C ASP A 53 4.19 5.77 14.00
N LEU A 54 3.48 6.88 13.82
CA LEU A 54 3.85 7.91 12.85
C LEU A 54 5.15 8.60 13.25
N GLN A 55 5.36 8.87 14.55
CA GLN A 55 6.62 9.43 15.07
C GLN A 55 7.82 8.50 14.87
N ILE A 56 7.63 7.18 14.87
CA ILE A 56 8.70 6.23 14.50
C ILE A 56 9.10 6.46 13.05
N THR A 57 8.14 6.57 12.13
CA THR A 57 8.42 6.86 10.72
C THR A 57 9.17 8.19 10.55
N VAL A 58 8.79 9.23 11.30
CA VAL A 58 9.48 10.53 11.29
C VAL A 58 10.96 10.34 11.65
N LYS A 59 11.25 9.69 12.77
CA LYS A 59 12.62 9.46 13.24
C LYS A 59 13.46 8.64 12.25
N GLU A 60 12.85 7.61 11.64
CA GLU A 60 13.53 6.78 10.64
C GLU A 60 13.89 7.59 9.39
N VAL A 61 12.99 8.41 8.87
CA VAL A 61 13.26 9.30 7.72
C VAL A 61 14.35 10.33 8.06
N GLU A 62 14.25 10.97 9.22
CA GLU A 62 15.25 11.96 9.68
C GLU A 62 16.63 11.33 9.89
N SER A 63 16.73 10.05 10.22
CA SER A 63 18.01 9.35 10.39
C SER A 63 18.85 9.29 9.10
N PHE A 64 18.20 9.44 7.93
CA PHE A 64 18.86 9.59 6.63
C PHE A 64 19.19 11.04 6.27
N GLY A 65 19.00 11.99 7.20
CA GLY A 65 19.22 13.42 6.95
C GLY A 65 18.18 14.04 6.03
N ARG A 66 16.99 13.39 5.91
CA ARG A 66 15.89 13.89 5.06
C ARG A 66 14.84 14.59 5.91
N ARG A 67 14.12 15.53 5.28
CA ARG A 67 13.03 16.26 5.92
C ARG A 67 11.73 15.47 5.78
N ILE A 68 10.87 15.59 6.79
CA ILE A 68 9.54 14.99 6.75
C ILE A 68 8.51 15.96 7.35
N ILE A 69 7.36 16.05 6.69
CA ILE A 69 6.14 16.65 7.26
C ILE A 69 5.14 15.51 7.43
N ALA A 70 4.75 15.23 8.66
CA ALA A 70 3.84 14.14 8.99
C ALA A 70 2.56 14.70 9.64
N HIS A 71 1.42 14.36 9.07
CA HIS A 71 0.11 14.74 9.59
C HIS A 71 -0.70 13.51 10.03
N GLU A 72 -1.29 13.61 11.22
CA GLU A 72 -2.42 12.77 11.56
C GLU A 72 -3.62 13.20 10.71
N GLY A 73 -4.19 12.27 9.95
CA GLY A 73 -5.28 12.59 9.03
C GLY A 73 -5.89 11.38 8.35
N ASP A 74 -6.94 11.62 7.61
CA ASP A 74 -7.79 10.60 7.03
C ASP A 74 -7.94 10.81 5.52
N VAL A 75 -7.59 9.80 4.72
CA VAL A 75 -7.74 9.84 3.26
C VAL A 75 -9.20 9.96 2.81
N ARG A 76 -10.16 9.66 3.68
CA ARG A 76 -11.59 9.88 3.46
C ARG A 76 -11.97 11.37 3.47
N LYS A 77 -11.06 12.24 3.94
CA LYS A 77 -11.27 13.69 4.02
C LYS A 77 -10.31 14.42 3.07
N GLN A 78 -10.86 14.97 1.98
CA GLN A 78 -10.08 15.72 1.00
C GLN A 78 -9.21 16.82 1.66
N SER A 79 -9.76 17.52 2.65
CA SER A 79 -9.05 18.60 3.34
C SER A 79 -7.79 18.16 4.08
N SER A 80 -7.70 16.89 4.55
CA SER A 80 -6.48 16.35 5.16
C SER A 80 -5.35 16.26 4.15
N LEU A 81 -5.66 15.79 2.94
CA LEU A 81 -4.71 15.65 1.84
C LEU A 81 -4.30 17.02 1.28
N ASP A 82 -5.27 17.90 1.02
CA ASP A 82 -5.01 19.23 0.47
C ASP A 82 -4.11 20.06 1.39
N LYS A 83 -4.35 19.99 2.71
CA LYS A 83 -3.51 20.68 3.73
C LYS A 83 -2.08 20.16 3.69
N LEU A 84 -1.86 18.85 3.70
CA LEU A 84 -0.53 18.26 3.68
C LEU A 84 0.23 18.61 2.39
N VAL A 85 -0.44 18.53 1.23
CA VAL A 85 0.16 18.86 -0.06
C VAL A 85 0.54 20.33 -0.11
N ALA A 86 -0.35 21.24 0.30
CA ALA A 86 -0.06 22.68 0.29
C ALA A 86 1.12 23.05 1.22
N GLU A 87 1.20 22.46 2.40
CA GLU A 87 2.31 22.64 3.32
C GLU A 87 3.61 22.09 2.74
N GLY A 88 3.58 20.90 2.17
CA GLY A 88 4.72 20.27 1.54
C GLY A 88 5.27 21.07 0.34
N VAL A 89 4.40 21.52 -0.55
CA VAL A 89 4.79 22.37 -1.69
C VAL A 89 5.45 23.66 -1.21
N LYS A 90 4.89 24.30 -0.18
CA LYS A 90 5.46 25.51 0.42
C LYS A 90 6.83 25.26 1.05
N ALA A 91 7.01 24.15 1.75
CA ALA A 91 8.22 23.87 2.51
C ALA A 91 9.35 23.24 1.67
N PHE A 92 8.99 22.43 0.67
CA PHE A 92 9.94 21.62 -0.11
C PHE A 92 10.03 22.04 -1.59
N GLY A 93 9.15 22.94 -2.04
CA GLY A 93 9.22 23.55 -3.37
C GLY A 93 8.54 22.76 -4.48
N GLY A 94 7.78 21.68 -4.15
CA GLY A 94 7.03 20.92 -5.14
C GLY A 94 6.70 19.51 -4.66
N LEU A 95 6.14 18.70 -5.56
CA LEU A 95 5.80 17.30 -5.31
C LEU A 95 6.13 16.48 -6.56
N ASP A 96 6.97 15.47 -6.42
CA ASP A 96 7.47 14.63 -7.52
C ASP A 96 6.86 13.22 -7.51
N VAL A 97 6.55 12.68 -6.33
CA VAL A 97 6.06 11.31 -6.15
C VAL A 97 4.86 11.27 -5.22
N ALA A 98 3.90 10.42 -5.50
CA ALA A 98 2.83 10.07 -4.57
C ALA A 98 2.65 8.55 -4.49
N VAL A 99 2.63 8.01 -3.28
CA VAL A 99 2.32 6.60 -3.01
C VAL A 99 0.98 6.54 -2.27
N ALA A 100 -0.08 6.28 -3.03
CA ALA A 100 -1.43 6.08 -2.50
C ALA A 100 -1.53 4.66 -1.94
N ASN A 101 -1.07 4.49 -0.70
CA ASN A 101 -0.91 3.18 -0.05
C ASN A 101 -1.93 2.92 1.07
N ALA A 102 -2.52 3.94 1.68
CA ALA A 102 -3.52 3.75 2.73
C ALA A 102 -4.62 2.78 2.30
N GLY A 103 -4.91 1.80 3.13
CA GLY A 103 -5.92 0.79 2.86
C GLY A 103 -6.29 0.00 4.11
N ILE A 104 -7.51 -0.50 4.12
CA ILE A 104 -8.08 -1.35 5.18
C ILE A 104 -8.70 -2.61 4.59
N TRP A 105 -8.88 -3.63 5.41
CA TRP A 105 -9.54 -4.87 5.04
C TRP A 105 -10.14 -5.54 6.27
N THR A 106 -11.18 -6.33 6.06
CA THR A 106 -11.76 -7.21 7.08
C THR A 106 -12.12 -8.55 6.44
N VAL A 107 -12.49 -9.52 7.26
CA VAL A 107 -12.85 -10.88 6.84
C VAL A 107 -14.21 -11.22 7.39
N GLN A 108 -15.20 -11.43 6.52
CA GLN A 108 -16.55 -11.85 6.89
C GLN A 108 -17.13 -12.76 5.80
N PRO A 109 -17.97 -13.76 6.14
CA PRO A 109 -18.77 -14.46 5.15
C PRO A 109 -19.56 -13.47 4.28
N PHE A 110 -19.69 -13.75 2.99
CA PHE A 110 -20.25 -12.81 2.01
C PHE A 110 -21.60 -12.20 2.44
N ALA A 111 -22.50 -13.01 2.99
CA ALA A 111 -23.82 -12.58 3.40
C ALA A 111 -23.84 -11.80 4.74
N ASP A 112 -22.75 -11.86 5.51
CA ASP A 112 -22.65 -11.26 6.84
C ASP A 112 -21.91 -9.91 6.82
N ILE A 113 -21.33 -9.53 5.66
CA ILE A 113 -20.72 -8.21 5.48
C ILE A 113 -21.80 -7.14 5.60
N SER A 114 -21.71 -6.26 6.59
CA SER A 114 -22.66 -5.15 6.74
C SER A 114 -22.45 -4.07 5.67
N GLU A 115 -23.51 -3.28 5.41
CA GLU A 115 -23.41 -2.14 4.47
C GLU A 115 -22.38 -1.11 4.94
N ASP A 116 -22.27 -0.87 6.23
CA ASP A 116 -21.32 0.07 6.81
C ASP A 116 -19.88 -0.41 6.60
N GLU A 117 -19.62 -1.71 6.85
CA GLU A 117 -18.29 -2.30 6.64
C GLU A 117 -17.91 -2.30 5.16
N PHE A 118 -18.83 -2.70 4.28
CA PHE A 118 -18.62 -2.66 2.83
C PHE A 118 -18.28 -1.24 2.37
N SER A 119 -19.07 -0.26 2.80
CA SER A 119 -18.89 1.15 2.45
C SER A 119 -17.57 1.73 3.00
N ALA A 120 -17.20 1.39 4.24
CA ALA A 120 -15.97 1.86 4.86
C ALA A 120 -14.73 1.39 4.09
N VAL A 121 -14.71 0.10 3.66
CA VAL A 121 -13.59 -0.44 2.86
C VAL A 121 -13.50 0.26 1.50
N LEU A 122 -14.63 0.49 0.82
CA LEU A 122 -14.62 1.21 -0.47
C LEU A 122 -14.20 2.67 -0.31
N ASP A 123 -14.67 3.35 0.75
CA ASP A 123 -14.35 4.77 0.95
C ASP A 123 -12.86 5.00 1.24
N VAL A 124 -12.20 4.10 1.97
CA VAL A 124 -10.75 4.16 2.16
C VAL A 124 -10.01 3.72 0.90
N ASN A 125 -10.30 2.51 0.39
CA ASN A 125 -9.44 1.86 -0.61
C ASN A 125 -9.64 2.37 -2.04
N ILE A 126 -10.82 2.91 -2.37
CA ILE A 126 -11.10 3.50 -3.70
C ILE A 126 -11.19 5.01 -3.60
N THR A 127 -12.15 5.52 -2.81
CA THR A 127 -12.43 6.97 -2.78
C THR A 127 -11.27 7.73 -2.15
N GLY A 128 -10.61 7.15 -1.13
CA GLY A 128 -9.41 7.71 -0.50
C GLY A 128 -8.22 7.78 -1.46
N VAL A 129 -8.03 6.76 -2.30
CA VAL A 129 -7.02 6.78 -3.36
C VAL A 129 -7.35 7.86 -4.39
N TRP A 130 -8.59 7.91 -4.89
CA TRP A 130 -9.02 8.95 -5.83
C TRP A 130 -8.81 10.36 -5.25
N ARG A 131 -9.15 10.59 -3.98
CA ARG A 131 -8.90 11.87 -3.28
C ARG A 131 -7.40 12.19 -3.21
N THR A 132 -6.57 11.18 -2.96
CA THR A 132 -5.11 11.35 -2.94
C THR A 132 -4.61 11.81 -4.32
N LEU A 133 -5.00 11.13 -5.39
CA LEU A 133 -4.64 11.50 -6.76
C LEU A 133 -5.11 12.92 -7.09
N LYS A 134 -6.35 13.26 -6.71
CA LYS A 134 -6.90 14.60 -6.89
C LYS A 134 -6.10 15.68 -6.18
N ALA A 135 -5.65 15.43 -4.94
CA ALA A 135 -4.88 16.40 -4.16
C ALA A 135 -3.48 16.65 -4.73
N VAL A 136 -2.80 15.60 -5.22
CA VAL A 136 -1.41 15.69 -5.67
C VAL A 136 -1.26 16.21 -7.10
N THR A 137 -2.26 15.99 -7.95
CA THR A 137 -2.19 16.31 -9.39
C THR A 137 -1.88 17.77 -9.69
N PRO A 138 -2.48 18.80 -9.02
CA PRO A 138 -2.13 20.19 -9.29
C PRO A 138 -0.65 20.50 -9.06
N ALA A 139 -0.11 20.08 -7.92
CA ALA A 139 1.30 20.31 -7.58
C ALA A 139 2.26 19.59 -8.54
N MET A 140 1.93 18.37 -8.96
CA MET A 140 2.72 17.64 -9.95
C MET A 140 2.67 18.29 -11.34
N LYS A 141 1.52 18.84 -11.75
CA LYS A 141 1.42 19.61 -12.99
C LYS A 141 2.32 20.85 -12.96
N GLU A 142 2.32 21.60 -11.87
CA GLU A 142 3.21 22.75 -11.68
C GLU A 142 4.69 22.35 -11.67
N ARG A 143 5.01 21.15 -11.16
CA ARG A 143 6.35 20.57 -11.16
C ARG A 143 6.81 20.14 -12.55
N GLY A 144 5.87 19.99 -13.51
CA GLY A 144 6.11 19.54 -14.89
C GLY A 144 6.13 18.03 -15.09
N GLY A 145 5.59 17.28 -14.13
CA GLY A 145 5.49 15.82 -14.19
C GLY A 145 5.60 15.17 -12.82
N GLY A 146 5.64 13.83 -12.81
CA GLY A 146 5.77 13.08 -11.56
C GLY A 146 5.47 11.60 -11.72
N SER A 147 5.49 10.88 -10.60
CA SER A 147 5.13 9.46 -10.54
C SER A 147 4.15 9.19 -9.42
N ILE A 148 3.03 8.55 -9.75
CA ILE A 148 2.03 8.09 -8.78
C ILE A 148 2.07 6.56 -8.74
N VAL A 149 2.18 5.99 -7.55
CA VAL A 149 2.06 4.56 -7.31
C VAL A 149 0.82 4.30 -6.47
N VAL A 150 -0.09 3.49 -7.01
CA VAL A 150 -1.33 3.10 -6.34
C VAL A 150 -1.19 1.68 -5.82
N THR A 151 -1.41 1.48 -4.53
CA THR A 151 -1.34 0.14 -3.92
C THR A 151 -2.69 -0.58 -4.05
N SER A 152 -2.73 -1.55 -4.96
CA SER A 152 -3.82 -2.54 -5.04
C SER A 152 -3.48 -3.78 -4.19
N SER A 153 -3.57 -4.98 -4.75
CA SER A 153 -3.29 -6.29 -4.14
C SER A 153 -3.29 -7.35 -5.23
N GLY A 154 -2.77 -8.56 -4.98
CA GLY A 154 -3.12 -9.74 -5.77
C GLY A 154 -4.64 -9.93 -5.87
N ASN A 155 -5.38 -9.64 -4.79
CA ASN A 155 -6.84 -9.61 -4.80
C ASN A 155 -7.48 -8.50 -5.65
N GLY A 156 -6.70 -7.71 -6.34
CA GLY A 156 -7.17 -6.79 -7.40
C GLY A 156 -7.35 -7.46 -8.75
N VAL A 157 -6.84 -8.67 -8.93
CA VAL A 157 -6.90 -9.47 -10.18
C VAL A 157 -7.39 -10.89 -9.96
N GLU A 158 -7.58 -11.32 -8.71
CA GLU A 158 -8.16 -12.60 -8.34
C GLU A 158 -9.32 -12.44 -7.35
N GLY A 159 -10.16 -13.48 -7.23
CA GLY A 159 -11.19 -13.56 -6.20
C GLY A 159 -10.66 -14.22 -4.93
N SER A 160 -11.26 -13.90 -3.78
CA SER A 160 -10.99 -14.59 -2.53
C SER A 160 -12.27 -14.71 -1.70
N PRO A 161 -12.54 -15.85 -1.05
CA PRO A 161 -13.70 -16.00 -0.19
C PRO A 161 -13.58 -15.07 1.03
N HIS A 162 -14.70 -14.64 1.59
CA HIS A 162 -14.80 -13.79 2.79
C HIS A 162 -14.26 -12.35 2.65
N TYR A 163 -13.92 -11.90 1.44
CA TYR A 163 -13.34 -10.58 1.16
C TYR A 163 -14.10 -9.76 0.12
N ALA A 164 -15.37 -9.97 -0.11
CA ALA A 164 -16.06 -9.36 -1.24
C ALA A 164 -15.85 -7.84 -1.37
N HIS A 165 -15.93 -7.11 -0.25
CA HIS A 165 -15.68 -5.67 -0.17
C HIS A 165 -14.21 -5.30 -0.51
N TYR A 166 -13.25 -6.05 0.03
CA TYR A 166 -11.83 -5.83 -0.22
C TYR A 166 -11.47 -6.16 -1.68
N VAL A 167 -11.86 -7.33 -2.18
CA VAL A 167 -11.67 -7.73 -3.58
C VAL A 167 -12.27 -6.69 -4.53
N ALA A 168 -13.53 -6.29 -4.29
CA ALA A 168 -14.17 -5.22 -5.07
C ALA A 168 -13.38 -3.92 -5.04
N SER A 169 -12.86 -3.52 -3.86
CA SER A 169 -12.09 -2.30 -3.72
C SER A 169 -10.76 -2.36 -4.48
N LYS A 170 -10.06 -3.50 -4.44
CA LYS A 170 -8.75 -3.66 -5.07
C LYS A 170 -8.83 -3.82 -6.59
N HIS A 171 -9.91 -4.42 -7.11
CA HIS A 171 -10.24 -4.36 -8.53
C HIS A 171 -10.61 -2.93 -8.96
N GLY A 172 -11.48 -2.26 -8.19
CA GLY A 172 -11.94 -0.91 -8.50
C GLY A 172 -10.82 0.13 -8.56
N VAL A 173 -9.84 0.05 -7.64
CA VAL A 173 -8.74 0.99 -7.61
C VAL A 173 -7.79 0.86 -8.82
N ILE A 174 -7.66 -0.34 -9.40
CA ILE A 174 -6.94 -0.55 -10.67
C ILE A 174 -7.61 0.28 -11.79
N GLY A 175 -8.95 0.26 -11.87
CA GLY A 175 -9.69 1.07 -12.83
C GLY A 175 -9.45 2.57 -12.64
N VAL A 176 -9.47 3.06 -11.40
CA VAL A 176 -9.14 4.47 -11.07
C VAL A 176 -7.74 4.83 -11.53
N ALA A 177 -6.74 3.98 -11.24
CA ALA A 177 -5.35 4.22 -11.61
C ALA A 177 -5.14 4.23 -13.14
N LYS A 178 -5.75 3.29 -13.87
CA LYS A 178 -5.68 3.25 -15.34
C LYS A 178 -6.31 4.48 -15.99
N SER A 179 -7.45 4.94 -15.50
CA SER A 179 -8.08 6.18 -15.97
C SER A 179 -7.17 7.38 -15.73
N ALA A 180 -6.59 7.47 -14.53
CA ALA A 180 -5.64 8.53 -14.20
C ALA A 180 -4.36 8.47 -15.07
N ALA A 181 -3.84 7.28 -15.38
CA ALA A 181 -2.68 7.10 -16.25
C ALA A 181 -2.92 7.67 -17.65
N LEU A 182 -4.11 7.41 -18.21
CA LEU A 182 -4.50 7.93 -19.52
C LEU A 182 -4.67 9.45 -19.50
N GLU A 183 -5.28 10.00 -18.44
CA GLU A 183 -5.56 11.43 -18.37
C GLU A 183 -4.32 12.26 -18.00
N PHE A 184 -3.45 11.74 -17.10
CA PHE A 184 -2.34 12.52 -16.55
C PHE A 184 -1.08 12.44 -17.41
N GLY A 185 -0.98 11.47 -18.33
CA GLY A 185 0.17 11.31 -19.22
C GLY A 185 0.51 12.57 -20.01
N GLN A 186 -0.49 13.36 -20.43
CA GLN A 186 -0.29 14.64 -21.11
C GLN A 186 0.46 15.69 -20.27
N TYR A 187 0.52 15.52 -18.94
CA TYR A 187 1.23 16.40 -18.02
C TYR A 187 2.57 15.83 -17.56
N GLY A 188 3.04 14.74 -18.20
CA GLY A 188 4.27 14.06 -17.80
C GLY A 188 4.14 13.30 -16.47
N ILE A 189 2.93 13.03 -16.00
CA ILE A 189 2.67 12.26 -14.78
C ILE A 189 2.40 10.80 -15.15
N ARG A 190 3.20 9.89 -14.62
CA ARG A 190 3.01 8.44 -14.74
C ARG A 190 2.16 7.94 -13.57
N VAL A 191 1.28 6.97 -13.83
CA VAL A 191 0.49 6.32 -12.79
C VAL A 191 0.61 4.82 -12.96
N ASN A 192 1.15 4.12 -11.96
CA ASN A 192 1.34 2.68 -11.96
C ASN A 192 0.72 2.04 -10.72
N ILE A 193 0.49 0.76 -10.78
CA ILE A 193 -0.21 0.00 -9.76
C ILE A 193 0.75 -1.05 -9.18
N LEU A 194 0.93 -1.05 -7.86
CA LEU A 194 1.59 -2.13 -7.15
C LEU A 194 0.53 -3.15 -6.70
N LEU A 195 0.78 -4.42 -6.96
CA LEU A 195 -0.03 -5.55 -6.51
C LEU A 195 0.78 -6.42 -5.54
N PRO A 196 0.75 -6.09 -4.24
CA PRO A 196 1.43 -6.90 -3.23
C PRO A 196 0.80 -8.28 -3.09
N GLY A 197 1.64 -9.29 -2.89
CA GLY A 197 1.26 -10.56 -2.29
C GLY A 197 1.19 -10.46 -0.75
N PRO A 198 1.04 -11.58 -0.05
CA PRO A 198 1.01 -11.61 1.41
C PRO A 198 2.27 -10.99 2.00
N THR A 199 2.11 -9.90 2.73
CA THR A 199 3.23 -9.07 3.23
C THR A 199 3.19 -9.03 4.76
N ASP A 200 4.34 -9.23 5.41
CA ASP A 200 4.50 -9.21 6.87
C ASP A 200 4.29 -7.77 7.40
N THR A 201 3.09 -7.50 7.83
CA THR A 201 2.69 -6.19 8.34
C THR A 201 1.74 -6.33 9.52
N PRO A 202 1.65 -5.33 10.41
CA PRO A 202 0.65 -5.32 11.49
C PRO A 202 -0.79 -5.49 11.00
N ALA A 203 -1.07 -5.25 9.72
CA ALA A 203 -2.39 -5.49 9.14
C ALA A 203 -2.76 -6.98 9.05
N LEU A 204 -1.81 -7.91 9.19
CA LEU A 204 -2.06 -9.35 9.28
C LEU A 204 -2.05 -9.89 10.72
N ASP A 205 -1.53 -9.13 11.69
CA ASP A 205 -1.37 -9.60 13.08
C ASP A 205 -2.67 -9.41 13.88
N TRP A 206 -3.72 -10.12 13.48
CA TRP A 206 -5.03 -10.18 14.15
C TRP A 206 -5.79 -11.44 13.71
N GLN A 207 -6.92 -11.73 14.38
CA GLN A 207 -7.68 -12.96 14.17
C GLN A 207 -8.00 -13.25 12.69
N GLY A 208 -8.44 -12.24 11.93
CA GLY A 208 -8.75 -12.44 10.50
C GLY A 208 -7.52 -12.79 9.66
N GLY A 209 -6.33 -12.25 10.01
CA GLY A 209 -5.08 -12.65 9.36
C GLY A 209 -4.69 -14.09 9.68
N TYR A 210 -4.89 -14.52 10.92
CA TYR A 210 -4.62 -15.90 11.34
C TYR A 210 -5.58 -16.88 10.67
N ASP A 211 -6.87 -16.54 10.63
CA ASP A 211 -7.90 -17.34 9.95
C ASP A 211 -7.60 -17.52 8.47
N LEU A 212 -7.16 -16.45 7.82
CA LEU A 212 -6.75 -16.46 6.42
C LEU A 212 -5.62 -17.46 6.16
N CYS A 213 -4.57 -17.43 6.99
CA CYS A 213 -3.41 -18.28 6.82
C CYS A 213 -3.65 -19.72 7.27
N SER A 214 -4.57 -19.93 8.21
CA SER A 214 -4.89 -21.26 8.74
C SER A 214 -5.75 -22.12 7.81
N GLY A 215 -6.67 -21.50 7.06
CA GLY A 215 -7.70 -22.22 6.31
C GLY A 215 -8.70 -22.99 7.17
N LYS A 216 -8.68 -22.82 8.52
CA LYS A 216 -9.52 -23.58 9.48
C LYS A 216 -10.92 -23.00 9.65
N GLY A 217 -11.16 -21.79 9.20
CA GLY A 217 -12.42 -21.07 9.33
C GLY A 217 -12.39 -19.94 10.37
N PRO A 218 -13.45 -19.13 10.45
CA PRO A 218 -13.49 -17.95 11.30
C PRO A 218 -13.24 -18.24 12.78
N GLY A 219 -12.37 -17.46 13.42
CA GLY A 219 -12.05 -17.56 14.84
C GLY A 219 -11.18 -18.74 15.24
N GLN A 220 -10.70 -19.56 14.30
CA GLN A 220 -9.94 -20.79 14.58
C GLN A 220 -8.43 -20.67 14.29
N GLY A 221 -8.02 -19.63 13.57
CA GLY A 221 -6.62 -19.36 13.31
C GLY A 221 -5.89 -18.90 14.58
N VAL A 222 -4.60 -19.20 14.65
CA VAL A 222 -3.68 -18.71 15.68
C VAL A 222 -2.50 -18.04 15.02
N LYS A 223 -1.72 -17.25 15.79
CA LYS A 223 -0.60 -16.47 15.23
C LYS A 223 0.41 -17.34 14.48
N GLU A 224 0.66 -18.54 14.95
CA GLU A 224 1.57 -19.51 14.34
C GLU A 224 1.13 -19.93 12.92
N ASP A 225 -0.17 -19.84 12.62
CA ASP A 225 -0.69 -20.16 11.28
C ASP A 225 -0.20 -19.19 10.21
N LEU A 226 0.33 -18.01 10.57
CA LEU A 226 0.99 -17.10 9.63
C LEU A 226 2.16 -17.76 8.88
N GLU A 227 2.81 -18.77 9.49
CA GLU A 227 3.85 -19.56 8.83
C GLU A 227 3.31 -20.33 7.61
N GLY A 228 2.00 -20.60 7.56
CA GLY A 228 1.32 -21.22 6.42
C GLY A 228 1.44 -20.41 5.13
N ALA A 229 1.70 -19.11 5.22
CA ALA A 229 1.93 -18.26 4.05
C ALA A 229 3.12 -18.71 3.19
N LYS A 230 4.05 -19.53 3.72
CA LYS A 230 5.14 -20.13 2.93
C LYS A 230 4.63 -20.98 1.76
N TYR A 231 3.41 -21.53 1.84
CA TYR A 231 2.80 -22.31 0.77
C TYR A 231 2.15 -21.45 -0.32
N TRP A 232 2.09 -20.14 -0.12
CA TRP A 232 1.55 -19.17 -1.08
C TRP A 232 2.65 -18.58 -1.98
N SER A 233 3.89 -19.05 -1.86
CA SER A 233 5.00 -18.58 -2.69
C SER A 233 5.67 -19.73 -3.44
N VAL A 234 6.05 -19.47 -4.68
CA VAL A 234 6.89 -20.35 -5.49
C VAL A 234 8.36 -20.28 -5.08
N LEU A 235 8.79 -19.11 -4.60
CA LEU A 235 10.18 -18.87 -4.23
C LEU A 235 10.54 -19.68 -2.98
N ARG A 236 11.77 -20.23 -2.98
CA ARG A 236 12.32 -20.98 -1.83
C ARG A 236 12.42 -20.04 -0.62
N ASP A 237 12.10 -20.58 0.55
CA ASP A 237 12.24 -19.91 1.85
C ASP A 237 11.51 -18.56 1.99
N VAL A 238 10.50 -18.35 1.14
CA VAL A 238 9.62 -17.18 1.19
C VAL A 238 8.25 -17.59 1.74
N GLY A 239 7.90 -16.97 2.88
CA GLY A 239 6.55 -16.97 3.45
C GLY A 239 5.86 -15.64 3.20
N LEU A 240 5.58 -14.89 4.27
CA LEU A 240 5.18 -13.50 4.14
C LEU A 240 6.35 -12.67 3.58
N LEU A 241 6.04 -11.84 2.60
CA LEU A 241 7.05 -10.97 1.99
C LEU A 241 7.40 -9.82 2.96
N PRO A 242 8.67 -9.44 3.09
CA PRO A 242 9.01 -8.29 3.90
C PRO A 242 8.48 -7.00 3.25
N PRO A 243 7.99 -5.99 4.02
CA PRO A 243 7.56 -4.69 3.49
C PRO A 243 8.60 -4.03 2.58
N ARG A 244 9.88 -4.30 2.83
CA ARG A 244 11.00 -3.81 2.00
C ARG A 244 10.91 -4.29 0.55
N ALA A 245 10.44 -5.50 0.28
CA ALA A 245 10.27 -6.00 -1.09
C ALA A 245 9.29 -5.13 -1.89
N MET A 246 8.21 -4.69 -1.24
CA MET A 246 7.25 -3.75 -1.84
C MET A 246 7.88 -2.38 -2.07
N SER A 247 8.73 -1.93 -1.15
CA SER A 247 9.38 -0.62 -1.25
C SER A 247 10.43 -0.55 -2.35
N GLU A 248 11.11 -1.64 -2.67
CA GLU A 248 12.01 -1.70 -3.84
C GLU A 248 11.24 -1.54 -5.16
N ALA A 249 10.06 -2.15 -5.28
CA ALA A 249 9.19 -1.95 -6.44
C ALA A 249 8.67 -0.51 -6.52
N VAL A 250 8.24 0.06 -5.39
CA VAL A 250 7.81 1.47 -5.30
C VAL A 250 8.96 2.39 -5.73
N LEU A 251 10.17 2.16 -5.25
CA LEU A 251 11.34 2.97 -5.60
C LEU A 251 11.62 2.92 -7.11
N TRP A 252 11.54 1.74 -7.74
CA TRP A 252 11.69 1.63 -9.20
C TRP A 252 10.59 2.40 -9.93
N LEU A 253 9.33 2.24 -9.53
CA LEU A 253 8.19 2.95 -10.12
C LEU A 253 8.25 4.47 -9.91
N ALA A 254 8.79 4.91 -8.76
CA ALA A 254 8.92 6.33 -8.41
C ALA A 254 10.07 7.03 -9.16
N SER A 255 11.14 6.30 -9.46
CA SER A 255 12.37 6.84 -10.06
C SER A 255 12.30 6.98 -11.58
N ASP A 256 13.32 7.60 -12.15
CA ASP A 256 13.49 7.74 -13.61
C ASP A 256 13.82 6.40 -14.30
N ASP A 257 14.13 5.34 -13.53
CA ASP A 257 14.33 3.98 -14.07
C ASP A 257 13.08 3.46 -14.79
N SER A 258 11.91 3.92 -14.36
CA SER A 258 10.60 3.58 -14.95
C SER A 258 9.97 4.70 -15.79
N ARG A 259 10.78 5.66 -16.30
CA ARG A 259 10.29 6.86 -17.01
C ARG A 259 9.40 6.58 -18.24
N TRP A 260 9.49 5.40 -18.80
CA TRP A 260 8.70 4.97 -19.96
C TRP A 260 7.51 4.05 -19.59
N THR A 261 7.20 3.94 -18.29
CA THR A 261 6.19 3.01 -17.77
C THR A 261 5.06 3.76 -17.11
N THR A 262 3.83 3.60 -17.63
CA THR A 262 2.60 4.09 -17.03
C THR A 262 1.47 3.07 -17.27
N GLY A 263 0.53 2.94 -16.36
CA GLY A 263 -0.57 1.97 -16.42
C GLY A 263 -0.16 0.53 -16.10
N LEU A 264 1.09 0.30 -15.67
CA LEU A 264 1.60 -1.03 -15.31
C LEU A 264 0.92 -1.55 -14.03
N GLU A 265 0.51 -2.80 -14.06
CA GLU A 265 0.19 -3.60 -12.88
C GLU A 265 1.40 -4.44 -12.51
N MET A 266 2.13 -4.02 -11.47
CA MET A 266 3.34 -4.68 -11.02
C MET A 266 3.06 -5.63 -9.86
N LEU A 267 3.11 -6.93 -10.12
CA LEU A 267 3.02 -7.98 -9.13
C LEU A 267 4.33 -8.15 -8.35
N VAL A 268 4.23 -8.18 -7.03
CA VAL A 268 5.32 -8.55 -6.11
C VAL A 268 4.75 -9.51 -5.07
N ASP A 269 4.70 -10.78 -5.41
CA ASP A 269 3.88 -11.79 -4.71
C ASP A 269 4.60 -13.14 -4.47
N GLY A 270 5.90 -13.21 -4.77
CA GLY A 270 6.65 -14.46 -4.67
C GLY A 270 6.20 -15.55 -5.65
N GLY A 271 5.44 -15.17 -6.69
CA GLY A 271 4.88 -16.09 -7.69
C GLY A 271 3.54 -16.71 -7.26
N HIS A 272 2.87 -16.15 -6.26
CA HIS A 272 1.56 -16.62 -5.79
C HIS A 272 0.55 -16.78 -6.94
N MET A 273 0.41 -15.76 -7.77
CA MET A 273 -0.54 -15.73 -8.88
C MET A 273 -0.25 -16.74 -10.02
N LEU A 274 0.90 -17.39 -9.98
CA LEU A 274 1.24 -18.45 -10.94
C LEU A 274 0.68 -19.81 -10.52
N MET A 275 0.21 -19.95 -9.28
CA MET A 275 -0.24 -21.23 -8.73
C MET A 275 -1.77 -21.32 -8.75
N PRO A 276 -2.32 -22.52 -9.09
CA PRO A 276 -3.76 -22.76 -8.98
C PRO A 276 -4.22 -23.01 -7.53
N GLY A 277 -3.46 -22.56 -6.54
CA GLY A 277 -3.72 -22.80 -5.11
C GLY A 277 -2.43 -22.78 -4.29
N LEU A 278 -2.25 -23.76 -3.38
CA LEU A 278 -1.06 -23.89 -2.55
C LEU A 278 0.10 -24.55 -3.30
N ASN A 279 1.33 -24.23 -2.91
CA ASN A 279 2.52 -24.86 -3.46
C ASN A 279 2.66 -26.31 -2.94
N MET A 280 2.09 -27.25 -3.67
CA MET A 280 2.07 -28.67 -3.31
C MET A 280 3.48 -29.28 -3.22
N ALA A 281 4.45 -28.78 -3.99
CA ALA A 281 5.84 -29.25 -3.93
C ALA A 281 6.51 -28.93 -2.58
N LYS A 282 6.27 -27.74 -2.04
CA LYS A 282 6.73 -27.35 -0.69
C LYS A 282 6.04 -28.19 0.38
N MET A 283 4.72 -28.37 0.29
CA MET A 283 3.98 -29.18 1.25
C MET A 283 4.48 -30.62 1.30
N ALA A 284 4.78 -31.22 0.15
CA ALA A 284 5.32 -32.57 0.08
C ALA A 284 6.75 -32.68 0.68
N ALA A 285 7.59 -31.66 0.48
CA ALA A 285 8.95 -31.63 1.05
C ALA A 285 8.92 -31.53 2.58
N ASP A 286 8.02 -30.72 3.15
CA ASP A 286 7.90 -30.57 4.61
C ASP A 286 7.37 -31.84 5.32
N GLN A 287 6.60 -32.68 4.62
CA GLN A 287 6.12 -33.97 5.15
C GLN A 287 7.21 -35.06 5.19
N GLN A 288 8.35 -34.84 4.55
CA GLN A 288 9.48 -35.78 4.49
C GLN A 288 10.58 -35.45 5.52
N GLN A 289 10.47 -34.37 6.27
CA GLN A 289 11.33 -33.98 7.39
C GLN A 289 10.72 -34.37 8.73
#